data_c1b072829cf845cec13a0248de4a6682
#
_entry.id   c1b072829cf845cec13a0248de4a6682
#
_cell.length_a   1.000
_cell.length_b   1.000
_cell.length_c   1.000
_cell.angle_alpha   90.00
_cell.angle_beta   90.00
_cell.angle_gamma   90.00
#
_symmetry.space_group_name_H-M   'P 1'
#
loop_
_entity.id
_entity.type
_entity.pdbx_description
1 polymer ?
#
loop_
_entity_poly.entity_id
_entity_poly.type
_entity_poly.pdbx_seq_one_letter_code
_entity_poly.pdbx_strand_id
1 'polypeptide(L)'
;VIGFDVDPMQFGVLKKSLSDADFAFTEVTSEADVAFRLIHYESRLLRTPYFITLEFHERRGALGDFLRAVSPHANLCYFNYVYSGERVGRALLGFEFDSSGQHDQFTQVLDSAKHAYRAYERVSDATLARIIG
;
A
#
# COMPACT_ATOMS: atom_id res chain seq x y z
N VAL A 1 10.36 -1.93 1.32
CA VAL A 1 10.50 -3.40 1.39
C VAL A 1 9.14 -4.02 1.24
N ILE A 2 9.02 -5.05 0.40
CA ILE A 2 7.78 -5.80 0.19
C ILE A 2 8.06 -7.26 0.51
N GLY A 3 7.25 -7.86 1.38
CA GLY A 3 7.25 -9.29 1.65
C GLY A 3 6.18 -10.00 0.84
N PHE A 4 6.53 -11.13 0.25
CA PHE A 4 5.59 -12.00 -0.45
C PHE A 4 5.56 -13.37 0.24
N ASP A 5 4.37 -13.88 0.52
CA ASP A 5 4.17 -15.26 0.95
C ASP A 5 3.95 -16.11 -0.31
N VAL A 6 4.98 -16.84 -0.70
CA VAL A 6 4.98 -17.64 -1.93
C VAL A 6 5.55 -19.03 -1.67
N ASP A 7 4.99 -20.02 -2.34
CA ASP A 7 5.59 -21.35 -2.41
C ASP A 7 6.98 -21.28 -3.02
N PRO A 8 7.98 -22.05 -2.51
CA PRO A 8 9.33 -22.09 -3.08
C PRO A 8 9.39 -22.32 -4.60
N MET A 9 8.46 -23.09 -5.14
CA MET A 9 8.38 -23.32 -6.60
C MET A 9 7.89 -22.08 -7.36
N GLN A 10 7.09 -21.22 -6.74
CA GLN A 10 6.57 -19.99 -7.34
C GLN A 10 7.54 -18.81 -7.21
N PHE A 11 8.55 -18.92 -6.37
CA PHE A 11 9.49 -17.83 -6.13
C PHE A 11 10.27 -17.40 -7.38
N GLY A 12 10.70 -18.38 -8.20
CA GLY A 12 11.34 -18.11 -9.48
C GLY A 12 10.42 -17.40 -10.47
N VAL A 13 9.15 -17.78 -10.49
CA VAL A 13 8.12 -17.15 -11.33
C VAL A 13 7.89 -15.71 -10.89
N LEU A 14 7.82 -15.44 -9.58
CA LEU A 14 7.68 -14.08 -9.04
C LEU A 14 8.85 -13.19 -9.46
N LYS A 15 10.11 -13.65 -9.28
CA LYS A 15 11.29 -12.89 -9.68
C LYS A 15 11.28 -12.58 -11.19
N LYS A 16 10.92 -13.58 -12.01
CA LYS A 16 10.80 -13.37 -13.44
C LYS A 16 9.73 -12.33 -13.78
N SER A 17 8.57 -12.41 -13.16
CA SER A 17 7.47 -11.46 -13.41
C SER A 17 7.84 -10.02 -13.04
N LEU A 18 8.59 -9.83 -11.94
CA LEU A 18 9.09 -8.51 -11.55
C LEU A 18 10.10 -7.97 -12.57
N SER A 19 11.02 -8.81 -13.05
CA SER A 19 11.98 -8.43 -14.08
C SER A 19 11.32 -8.14 -15.42
N ASP A 20 10.36 -8.96 -15.84
CA ASP A 20 9.62 -8.77 -17.10
C ASP A 20 8.77 -7.47 -17.07
N ALA A 21 8.38 -7.01 -15.88
CA ALA A 21 7.68 -5.75 -15.65
C ALA A 21 8.62 -4.55 -15.43
N ASP A 22 9.92 -4.74 -15.66
CA ASP A 22 10.98 -3.71 -15.51
C ASP A 22 11.11 -3.12 -14.10
N PHE A 23 10.78 -3.92 -13.06
CA PHE A 23 11.06 -3.55 -11.69
C PHE A 23 12.50 -3.91 -11.32
N ALA A 24 13.30 -2.89 -10.98
CA ALA A 24 14.59 -3.12 -10.32
C ALA A 24 14.34 -3.54 -8.87
N PHE A 25 14.83 -4.71 -8.47
CA PHE A 25 14.71 -5.22 -7.11
C PHE A 25 15.96 -5.94 -6.64
N THR A 26 16.15 -5.98 -5.34
CA THR A 26 17.17 -6.81 -4.69
C THR A 26 16.46 -7.78 -3.74
N GLU A 27 16.75 -9.05 -3.89
CA GLU A 27 16.25 -10.06 -2.97
C GLU A 27 17.04 -10.00 -1.65
N VAL A 28 16.30 -9.92 -0.56
CA VAL A 28 16.84 -9.79 0.82
C VAL A 28 16.24 -10.81 1.79
N THR A 29 15.67 -11.87 1.25
CA THR A 29 14.96 -12.94 2.01
C THR A 29 15.81 -13.53 3.14
N SER A 30 17.12 -13.64 2.94
CA SER A 30 18.06 -14.20 3.92
C SER A 30 18.68 -13.15 4.85
N GLU A 31 18.39 -11.87 4.66
CA GLU A 31 18.95 -10.80 5.48
C GLU A 31 18.08 -10.54 6.69
N ALA A 32 18.50 -11.02 7.86
CA ALA A 32 17.76 -10.91 9.13
C ALA A 32 17.40 -9.46 9.50
N ASP A 33 18.26 -8.49 9.13
CA ASP A 33 18.07 -7.08 9.45
C ASP A 33 16.94 -6.41 8.65
N VAL A 34 16.57 -6.97 7.49
CA VAL A 34 15.57 -6.34 6.61
C VAL A 34 14.16 -6.44 7.17
N ALA A 35 13.86 -7.53 7.90
CA ALA A 35 12.54 -7.72 8.52
C ALA A 35 12.19 -6.62 9.55
N PHE A 36 13.17 -5.89 10.05
CA PHE A 36 13.01 -4.88 11.10
C PHE A 36 13.33 -3.44 10.65
N ARG A 37 13.79 -3.24 9.43
CA ARG A 37 14.08 -1.89 8.93
C ARG A 37 12.82 -1.26 8.35
N LEU A 38 12.24 -0.35 9.12
CA LEU A 38 11.23 0.57 8.62
C LEU A 38 11.90 1.54 7.61
N ILE A 39 11.31 1.64 6.43
CA ILE A 39 11.68 2.71 5.50
C ILE A 39 11.26 4.02 6.17
N HIS A 40 12.19 4.94 6.35
CA HIS A 40 11.87 6.25 6.90
C HIS A 40 10.95 7.00 5.95
N TYR A 41 9.80 7.39 6.47
CA TYR A 41 8.87 8.28 5.79
C TYR A 41 9.36 9.72 5.95
N GLU A 42 9.68 10.38 4.85
CA GLU A 42 10.10 11.79 4.83
C GLU A 42 8.92 12.67 4.43
N SER A 43 8.12 13.07 5.41
CA SER A 43 6.89 13.84 5.19
C SER A 43 7.09 15.16 4.45
N ARG A 44 8.30 15.77 4.58
CA ARG A 44 8.65 17.04 3.92
C ARG A 44 8.77 16.94 2.40
N LEU A 45 8.94 15.73 1.87
CA LEU A 45 9.04 15.50 0.43
C LEU A 45 7.67 15.35 -0.24
N LEU A 46 6.61 15.23 0.53
CA LEU A 46 5.27 14.96 0.03
C LEU A 46 4.40 16.20 0.03
N ARG A 47 3.64 16.37 -1.05
CA ARG A 47 2.65 17.44 -1.19
C ARG A 47 1.29 16.95 -0.70
N THR A 48 0.74 17.61 0.32
CA THR A 48 -0.61 17.34 0.84
C THR A 48 -0.94 15.84 0.94
N PRO A 49 -0.17 15.05 1.70
CA PRO A 49 -0.41 13.61 1.79
C PRO A 49 -1.75 13.31 2.45
N TYR A 50 -2.45 12.32 1.92
CA TYR A 50 -3.74 11.86 2.43
C TYR A 50 -3.61 10.40 2.86
N PHE A 51 -3.77 10.13 4.14
CA PHE A 51 -3.62 8.80 4.70
C PHE A 51 -4.95 8.17 5.05
N ILE A 52 -5.08 6.89 4.74
CA ILE A 52 -6.22 6.07 5.13
C ILE A 52 -5.76 4.76 5.75
N THR A 53 -6.52 4.28 6.73
CA THR A 53 -6.54 2.86 7.05
C THR A 53 -7.55 2.18 6.13
N LEU A 54 -7.18 1.05 5.57
CA LEU A 54 -8.02 0.26 4.68
C LEU A 54 -8.26 -1.12 5.27
N GLU A 55 -9.51 -1.54 5.33
CA GLU A 55 -9.90 -2.91 5.62
C GLU A 55 -10.44 -3.59 4.36
N PHE A 56 -9.96 -4.79 4.07
CA PHE A 56 -10.42 -5.58 2.94
C PHE A 56 -10.54 -7.06 3.31
N HIS A 57 -11.36 -7.80 2.55
CA HIS A 57 -11.44 -9.24 2.73
C HIS A 57 -10.12 -9.88 2.31
N GLU A 58 -9.51 -10.67 3.21
CA GLU A 58 -8.24 -11.35 2.95
C GLU A 58 -8.46 -12.46 1.92
N ARG A 59 -8.16 -12.16 0.68
CA ARG A 59 -8.17 -13.05 -0.48
C ARG A 59 -7.09 -12.64 -1.46
N ARG A 60 -6.63 -13.57 -2.26
CA ARG A 60 -5.68 -13.27 -3.33
C ARG A 60 -6.20 -12.14 -4.23
N GLY A 61 -5.37 -11.16 -4.48
CA GLY A 61 -5.67 -10.03 -5.36
C GLY A 61 -6.53 -8.91 -4.75
N ALA A 62 -7.05 -9.04 -3.52
CA ALA A 62 -7.93 -8.02 -2.92
C ALA A 62 -7.30 -6.63 -2.90
N LEU A 63 -6.07 -6.53 -2.40
CA LEU A 63 -5.33 -5.27 -2.40
C LEU A 63 -5.04 -4.79 -3.82
N GLY A 64 -4.68 -5.68 -4.73
CA GLY A 64 -4.47 -5.36 -6.14
C GLY A 64 -5.71 -4.83 -6.83
N ASP A 65 -6.90 -5.35 -6.51
CA ASP A 65 -8.17 -4.83 -7.02
C ASP A 65 -8.40 -3.38 -6.57
N PHE A 66 -8.16 -3.11 -5.28
CA PHE A 66 -8.23 -1.76 -4.74
C PHE A 66 -7.21 -0.82 -5.40
N LEU A 67 -5.95 -1.20 -5.45
CA LEU A 67 -4.90 -0.37 -6.04
C LEU A 67 -5.15 -0.08 -7.52
N ARG A 68 -5.66 -1.03 -8.30
CA ARG A 68 -6.05 -0.79 -9.70
C ARG A 68 -7.16 0.26 -9.83
N ALA A 69 -8.08 0.30 -8.89
CA ALA A 69 -9.15 1.29 -8.90
C ALA A 69 -8.64 2.70 -8.58
N VAL A 70 -7.68 2.84 -7.67
CA VAL A 70 -7.26 4.16 -7.15
C VAL A 70 -6.02 4.73 -7.82
N SER A 71 -5.10 3.89 -8.33
CA SER A 71 -3.82 4.34 -8.89
C SER A 71 -3.92 5.30 -10.10
N PRO A 72 -4.97 5.29 -10.93
CA PRO A 72 -5.12 6.31 -11.98
C PRO A 72 -5.41 7.72 -11.45
N HIS A 73 -5.78 7.85 -10.17
CA HIS A 73 -6.29 9.08 -9.58
C HIS A 73 -5.41 9.67 -8.47
N ALA A 74 -4.44 8.89 -7.98
CA ALA A 74 -3.54 9.33 -6.91
C ALA A 74 -2.23 8.55 -6.95
N ASN A 75 -1.15 9.22 -6.56
CA ASN A 75 0.14 8.58 -6.37
C ASN A 75 0.19 7.92 -4.97
N LEU A 76 0.55 6.63 -4.91
CA LEU A 76 0.76 5.93 -3.65
C LEU A 76 2.15 6.29 -3.12
N CYS A 77 2.22 7.05 -2.03
CA CYS A 77 3.46 7.52 -1.43
C CYS A 77 3.86 6.79 -0.14
N TYR A 78 2.93 6.06 0.47
CA TYR A 78 3.19 5.24 1.65
C TYR A 78 2.32 3.99 1.63
N PHE A 79 2.92 2.86 2.03
CA PHE A 79 2.22 1.59 2.13
C PHE A 79 2.78 0.77 3.29
N ASN A 80 1.90 0.39 4.20
CA ASN A 80 2.22 -0.56 5.26
C ASN A 80 1.08 -1.57 5.37
N TYR A 81 1.39 -2.84 5.18
CA TYR A 81 0.47 -3.95 5.31
C TYR A 81 1.14 -5.08 6.07
N VAL A 82 0.42 -5.62 7.04
CA VAL A 82 0.86 -6.79 7.80
C VAL A 82 -0.25 -7.83 7.77
N TYR A 83 0.07 -9.00 7.26
CA TYR A 83 -0.82 -10.16 7.35
C TYR A 83 -0.80 -10.73 8.77
N SER A 84 -1.96 -10.75 9.41
CA SER A 84 -2.12 -11.22 10.79
C SER A 84 -2.74 -12.62 10.90
N GLY A 85 -3.02 -13.27 9.77
CA GLY A 85 -3.74 -14.55 9.73
C GLY A 85 -5.26 -14.43 9.90
N GLU A 86 -5.78 -13.20 9.99
CA GLU A 86 -7.22 -12.94 10.09
C GLU A 86 -7.88 -12.97 8.70
N ARG A 87 -9.23 -13.05 8.69
CA ARG A 87 -10.01 -12.98 7.44
C ARG A 87 -10.14 -11.56 6.89
N VAL A 88 -9.67 -10.57 7.63
CA VAL A 88 -9.69 -9.15 7.26
C VAL A 88 -8.25 -8.66 7.22
N GLY A 89 -7.81 -8.23 6.05
CA GLY A 89 -6.55 -7.53 5.87
C GLY A 89 -6.70 -6.06 6.26
N ARG A 90 -5.64 -5.51 6.87
CA ARG A 90 -5.56 -4.09 7.22
C ARG A 90 -4.29 -3.49 6.65
N ALA A 91 -4.42 -2.34 6.01
CA ALA A 91 -3.30 -1.60 5.47
C ALA A 91 -3.39 -0.12 5.86
N LEU A 92 -2.23 0.49 6.07
CA LEU A 92 -2.08 1.95 6.13
C LEU A 92 -1.53 2.41 4.78
N LEU A 93 -2.27 3.27 4.12
CA LEU A 93 -1.95 3.78 2.80
C LEU A 93 -1.83 5.30 2.84
N GLY A 94 -0.80 5.85 2.21
CA GLY A 94 -0.63 7.27 1.99
C GLY A 94 -0.70 7.59 0.50
N PHE A 95 -1.47 8.60 0.14
CA PHE A 95 -1.63 9.09 -1.22
C PHE A 95 -1.19 10.53 -1.33
N GLU A 96 -0.67 10.88 -2.48
CA GLU A 96 -0.24 12.23 -2.83
C GLU A 96 -1.00 12.70 -4.06
N PHE A 97 -1.31 14.00 -4.09
CA PHE A 97 -2.06 14.63 -5.19
C PHE A 97 -1.28 15.80 -5.75
N ASP A 98 -1.36 15.99 -7.07
CA ASP A 98 -0.76 17.14 -7.76
C ASP A 98 -1.58 18.43 -7.58
N SER A 99 -2.88 18.29 -7.25
CA SER A 99 -3.80 19.41 -7.03
C SER A 99 -4.92 19.08 -6.04
N SER A 100 -5.53 20.12 -5.45
CA SER A 100 -6.68 19.97 -4.55
C SER A 100 -7.90 19.34 -5.24
N GLY A 101 -8.11 19.61 -6.54
CA GLY A 101 -9.21 19.02 -7.30
C GLY A 101 -9.10 17.50 -7.46
N GLN A 102 -7.89 16.96 -7.49
CA GLN A 102 -7.67 15.51 -7.53
C GLN A 102 -8.07 14.81 -6.22
N HIS A 103 -7.90 15.47 -5.09
CA HIS A 103 -8.34 14.95 -3.79
C HIS A 103 -9.86 14.68 -3.77
N ASP A 104 -10.66 15.61 -4.28
CA ASP A 104 -12.12 15.46 -4.31
C ASP A 104 -12.54 14.33 -5.26
N GLN A 105 -11.88 14.22 -6.42
CA GLN A 105 -12.08 13.12 -7.36
C GLN A 105 -11.69 11.78 -6.72
N PHE A 106 -10.59 11.72 -6.01
CA PHE A 106 -10.14 10.52 -5.32
C PHE A 106 -11.14 10.02 -4.28
N THR A 107 -11.76 10.93 -3.52
CA THR A 107 -12.81 10.57 -2.56
C THR A 107 -14.02 9.94 -3.27
N GLN A 108 -14.41 10.46 -4.43
CA GLN A 108 -15.48 9.86 -5.26
C GLN A 108 -15.07 8.48 -5.79
N VAL A 109 -13.80 8.30 -6.16
CA VAL A 109 -13.27 7.00 -6.60
C VAL A 109 -13.30 5.99 -5.45
N LEU A 110 -12.91 6.38 -4.25
CA LEU A 110 -13.03 5.53 -3.05
C LEU A 110 -14.46 5.07 -2.86
N ASP A 111 -15.42 5.99 -2.95
CA ASP A 111 -16.83 5.65 -2.82
C ASP A 111 -17.34 4.71 -3.92
N SER A 112 -16.84 4.84 -5.13
CA SER A 112 -17.18 3.97 -6.26
C SER A 112 -16.52 2.59 -6.15
N ALA A 113 -15.36 2.50 -5.52
CA ALA A 113 -14.57 1.27 -5.37
C ALA A 113 -14.96 0.42 -4.15
N LYS A 114 -16.12 0.64 -3.52
CA LYS A 114 -16.58 -0.09 -2.32
C LYS A 114 -16.64 -1.61 -2.48
N HIS A 115 -16.69 -2.12 -3.69
CA HIS A 115 -16.61 -3.55 -3.98
C HIS A 115 -15.20 -4.15 -3.75
N ALA A 116 -14.16 -3.33 -3.77
CA ALA A 116 -12.77 -3.75 -3.66
C ALA A 116 -12.24 -3.73 -2.21
N TYR A 117 -12.98 -3.12 -1.28
CA TYR A 117 -12.61 -3.05 0.13
C TYR A 117 -13.86 -3.16 1.02
N ARG A 118 -13.64 -3.36 2.32
CA ARG A 118 -14.71 -3.46 3.32
C ARG A 118 -15.02 -2.10 3.96
N ALA A 119 -13.99 -1.40 4.39
CA ALA A 119 -14.07 -0.10 5.03
C ALA A 119 -12.77 0.67 4.84
N TYR A 120 -12.84 1.98 4.89
CA TYR A 120 -11.67 2.83 5.06
C TYR A 120 -11.97 3.96 6.06
N GLU A 121 -10.92 4.46 6.67
CA GLU A 121 -10.98 5.61 7.56
C GLU A 121 -9.82 6.55 7.29
N ARG A 122 -10.09 7.85 7.22
CA ARG A 122 -9.04 8.86 7.12
C ARG A 122 -8.26 8.95 8.42
N VAL A 123 -6.95 8.89 8.33
CA VAL A 123 -6.06 9.06 9.48
C VAL A 123 -5.86 10.55 9.74
N SER A 124 -6.08 10.98 10.99
CA SER A 124 -5.87 12.37 11.37
C SER A 124 -4.38 12.73 11.41
N ASP A 125 -4.06 14.00 11.13
CA ASP A 125 -2.68 14.50 11.18
C ASP A 125 -2.02 14.27 12.55
N ALA A 126 -2.79 14.37 13.63
CA ALA A 126 -2.31 14.08 14.99
C ALA A 126 -1.93 12.61 15.18
N THR A 127 -2.66 11.69 14.56
CA THR A 127 -2.35 10.26 14.58
C THR A 127 -1.15 9.96 13.70
N LEU A 128 -1.07 10.57 12.53
CA LEU A 128 0.08 10.42 11.63
C LEU A 128 1.39 10.85 12.28
N ALA A 129 1.41 11.98 12.95
CA ALA A 129 2.58 12.47 13.68
C ALA A 129 3.10 11.48 14.75
N ARG A 130 2.23 10.62 15.28
CA ARG A 130 2.61 9.57 16.24
C ARG A 130 3.12 8.29 15.60
N ILE A 131 2.66 7.99 14.39
CA ILE A 131 2.95 6.71 13.71
C ILE A 131 4.18 6.83 12.81
N ILE A 132 4.30 7.93 12.11
CA ILE A 132 5.31 8.14 11.06
C ILE A 132 6.10 9.45 11.20
N GLY A 133 5.84 10.18 12.26
CA GLY A 133 6.40 11.50 12.56
C GLY A 133 7.87 11.53 12.96
#